data_b6a8d15cbf815382919bfac980c4c819
#
_entry.id   b6a8d15cbf815382919bfac980c4c819
#
_cell.length_a   1.000
_cell.length_b   1.000
_cell.length_c   1.000
_cell.angle_alpha   90.00
_cell.angle_beta   90.00
_cell.angle_gamma   90.00
#
_symmetry.space_group_name_H-M   'P 1'
#
loop_
_entity.id
_entity.type
_entity.pdbx_description
1 polymer ?
#
loop_
_entity_poly.entity_id
_entity_poly.type
_entity_poly.pdbx_seq_one_letter_code
_entity_poly.pdbx_strand_id
1 'polypeptide(L)'
;MSKRRFADTPCNGMSEDLLALFRKTGALLDGHFILRSGLHSREYFQCAILLQHTDIATKVCGWLADKLREFDCDTVISPALGGIIVGQEVGRSLGKRHIFVEKEDGKLVLRRGFQIAPNEKFIVVEDVVTRGGRVQETIDIVRANGGIVSAVGVIVDRSGKVKPNFGCPFISLVEMNVENFAADNLPPDLATIPAIKPGSK
;
A
#
# COMPACT_ATOMS: atom_id res chain seq x y z
N MET A 1 -32.78 0.45 18.97
CA MET A 1 -31.64 1.26 18.49
C MET A 1 -31.30 0.83 17.07
N SER A 2 -31.61 1.68 16.10
CA SER A 2 -31.56 1.38 14.67
C SER A 2 -30.12 1.29 14.18
N LYS A 3 -29.72 0.13 13.65
CA LYS A 3 -28.47 -0.04 12.90
C LYS A 3 -28.62 0.68 11.55
N ARG A 4 -28.00 1.83 11.39
CA ARG A 4 -27.84 2.46 10.07
C ARG A 4 -26.95 1.55 9.23
N ARG A 5 -27.54 0.88 8.26
CA ARG A 5 -26.80 0.27 7.14
C ARG A 5 -26.22 1.43 6.33
N PHE A 6 -24.91 1.54 6.29
CA PHE A 6 -24.25 2.35 5.27
C PHE A 6 -24.46 1.62 3.94
N ALA A 7 -25.20 2.28 3.07
CA ALA A 7 -25.56 1.78 1.76
C ALA A 7 -24.31 1.56 0.89
N ASP A 8 -24.37 0.48 0.10
CA ASP A 8 -23.45 0.10 -0.95
C ASP A 8 -23.06 1.29 -1.84
N THR A 9 -21.88 1.86 -1.64
CA THR A 9 -21.25 2.71 -2.64
C THR A 9 -20.61 1.74 -3.66
N PRO A 10 -20.98 1.79 -4.93
CA PRO A 10 -20.41 0.89 -5.92
C PRO A 10 -18.90 1.07 -5.99
N CYS A 11 -18.15 -0.03 -6.07
CA CYS A 11 -16.68 -0.07 -6.06
C CYS A 11 -16.01 0.87 -7.10
N ASN A 12 -16.69 1.23 -8.17
CA ASN A 12 -16.21 2.18 -9.18
C ASN A 12 -16.08 3.63 -8.64
N GLY A 13 -17.02 4.12 -7.85
CA GLY A 13 -16.98 5.49 -7.33
C GLY A 13 -15.80 5.73 -6.36
N MET A 14 -15.47 4.76 -5.51
CA MET A 14 -14.37 4.87 -4.54
C MET A 14 -12.99 4.93 -5.22
N SER A 15 -12.79 4.18 -6.28
CA SER A 15 -11.55 4.19 -7.06
C SER A 15 -11.34 5.54 -7.78
N GLU A 16 -12.40 6.11 -8.35
CA GLU A 16 -12.36 7.43 -9.00
C GLU A 16 -12.10 8.55 -7.97
N ASP A 17 -12.75 8.50 -6.82
CA ASP A 17 -12.52 9.43 -5.72
C ASP A 17 -11.08 9.37 -5.22
N LEU A 18 -10.50 8.18 -5.10
CA LEU A 18 -9.12 7.99 -4.67
C LEU A 18 -8.13 8.54 -5.71
N LEU A 19 -8.34 8.28 -7.00
CA LEU A 19 -7.51 8.84 -8.07
C LEU A 19 -7.59 10.37 -8.13
N ALA A 20 -8.77 10.95 -7.89
CA ALA A 20 -8.95 12.39 -7.77
C ALA A 20 -8.15 12.97 -6.58
N LEU A 21 -8.14 12.28 -5.43
CA LEU A 21 -7.32 12.68 -4.28
C LEU A 21 -5.82 12.60 -4.59
N PHE A 22 -5.35 11.57 -5.30
CA PHE A 22 -3.95 11.48 -5.72
C PHE A 22 -3.52 12.64 -6.61
N ARG A 23 -4.35 13.02 -7.59
CA ARG A 23 -4.07 14.18 -8.45
C ARG A 23 -4.11 15.50 -7.69
N LYS A 24 -5.14 15.70 -6.87
CA LYS A 24 -5.32 16.92 -6.06
C LYS A 24 -4.16 17.18 -5.11
N THR A 25 -3.58 16.13 -4.53
CA THR A 25 -2.44 16.24 -3.59
C THR A 25 -1.08 16.27 -4.30
N GLY A 26 -1.01 16.02 -5.61
CA GLY A 26 0.25 15.83 -6.32
C GLY A 26 0.92 14.47 -6.05
N ALA A 27 0.20 13.53 -5.47
CA ALA A 27 0.70 12.17 -5.23
C ALA A 27 0.74 11.31 -6.51
N LEU A 28 -0.05 11.68 -7.51
CA LEU A 28 0.00 11.14 -8.88
C LEU A 28 0.33 12.30 -9.82
N LEU A 29 1.44 12.19 -10.53
CA LEU A 29 1.93 13.15 -11.51
C LEU A 29 1.92 12.52 -12.89
N ASP A 30 1.46 13.29 -13.88
CA ASP A 30 1.57 12.95 -15.30
C ASP A 30 2.80 13.65 -15.90
N GLY A 31 3.57 12.94 -16.74
CA GLY A 31 4.80 13.48 -17.34
C GLY A 31 5.74 12.37 -17.82
N HIS A 32 7.04 12.70 -17.92
CA HIS A 32 8.08 11.73 -18.25
C HIS A 32 8.99 11.50 -17.04
N PHE A 33 8.93 10.29 -16.47
CA PHE A 33 9.64 9.96 -15.23
C PHE A 33 10.60 8.79 -15.42
N ILE A 34 11.78 8.90 -14.78
CA ILE A 34 12.73 7.80 -14.66
C ILE A 34 12.52 7.15 -13.30
N LEU A 35 12.13 5.87 -13.30
CA LEU A 35 11.89 5.07 -12.10
C LEU A 35 13.21 4.57 -11.48
N ARG A 36 13.17 4.08 -10.24
CA ARG A 36 14.34 3.47 -9.57
C ARG A 36 14.93 2.28 -10.34
N SER A 37 14.11 1.58 -11.12
CA SER A 37 14.54 0.48 -11.99
C SER A 37 15.31 0.93 -13.24
N GLY A 38 15.38 2.24 -13.52
CA GLY A 38 15.90 2.79 -14.76
C GLY A 38 14.90 2.82 -15.91
N LEU A 39 13.71 2.25 -15.71
CA LEU A 39 12.63 2.31 -16.69
C LEU A 39 11.97 3.69 -16.67
N HIS A 40 11.38 4.06 -17.80
CA HIS A 40 10.64 5.29 -17.99
C HIS A 40 9.13 5.06 -17.83
N SER A 41 8.41 6.07 -17.37
CA SER A 41 6.97 6.00 -17.15
C SER A 41 6.30 7.33 -17.47
N ARG A 42 5.03 7.26 -17.91
CA ARG A 42 4.16 8.45 -18.08
C ARG A 42 3.63 8.99 -16.76
N GLU A 43 3.63 8.15 -15.73
CA GLU A 43 3.08 8.48 -14.43
C GLU A 43 4.11 8.22 -13.33
N TYR A 44 4.13 9.10 -12.34
CA TYR A 44 4.88 8.92 -11.11
C TYR A 44 3.94 8.99 -9.92
N PHE A 45 4.03 7.98 -9.05
CA PHE A 45 3.18 7.86 -7.89
C PHE A 45 3.99 7.81 -6.60
N GLN A 46 3.61 8.64 -5.62
CA GLN A 46 4.24 8.65 -4.30
C GLN A 46 3.20 8.80 -3.19
N CYS A 47 2.89 7.70 -2.53
CA CYS A 47 1.84 7.63 -1.52
C CYS A 47 2.09 8.54 -0.30
N ALA A 48 3.36 8.76 0.07
CA ALA A 48 3.72 9.66 1.16
C ALA A 48 3.20 11.09 0.96
N ILE A 49 3.10 11.57 -0.30
CA ILE A 49 2.55 12.90 -0.61
C ILE A 49 1.03 12.94 -0.33
N LEU A 50 0.31 11.86 -0.55
CA LEU A 50 -1.09 11.76 -0.15
C LEU A 50 -1.21 11.70 1.38
N LEU A 51 -0.45 10.80 2.00
CA LEU A 51 -0.57 10.46 3.41
C LEU A 51 -0.06 11.55 4.37
N GLN A 52 0.67 12.57 3.88
CA GLN A 52 1.01 13.74 4.69
C GLN A 52 -0.22 14.57 5.10
N HIS A 53 -1.33 14.47 4.35
CA HIS A 53 -2.60 15.10 4.68
C HIS A 53 -3.40 14.17 5.60
N THR A 54 -3.43 14.48 6.88
CA THR A 54 -3.97 13.58 7.92
C THR A 54 -5.46 13.29 7.76
N ASP A 55 -6.26 14.25 7.30
CA ASP A 55 -7.67 14.09 6.97
C ASP A 55 -7.87 13.11 5.80
N ILE A 56 -7.06 13.23 4.76
CA ILE A 56 -7.07 12.32 3.60
C ILE A 56 -6.56 10.93 4.01
N ALA A 57 -5.47 10.85 4.78
CA ALA A 57 -4.95 9.59 5.29
C ALA A 57 -6.01 8.83 6.10
N THR A 58 -6.69 9.52 7.02
CA THR A 58 -7.80 8.96 7.80
C THR A 58 -8.91 8.43 6.90
N LYS A 59 -9.32 9.20 5.88
CA LYS A 59 -10.39 8.82 4.95
C LYS A 59 -10.00 7.59 4.12
N VAL A 60 -8.84 7.63 3.49
CA VAL A 60 -8.36 6.56 2.58
C VAL A 60 -8.07 5.27 3.35
N CYS A 61 -7.37 5.36 4.48
CA CYS A 61 -7.12 4.19 5.33
C CYS A 61 -8.40 3.65 5.98
N GLY A 62 -9.40 4.52 6.22
CA GLY A 62 -10.73 4.11 6.63
C GLY A 62 -11.43 3.22 5.59
N TRP A 63 -11.38 3.60 4.32
CA TRP A 63 -11.90 2.77 3.22
C TRP A 63 -11.20 1.40 3.13
N LEU A 64 -9.87 1.37 3.35
CA LEU A 64 -9.13 0.12 3.39
C LEU A 64 -9.54 -0.72 4.59
N ALA A 65 -9.65 -0.12 5.76
CA ALA A 65 -10.10 -0.80 6.98
C ALA A 65 -11.50 -1.41 6.81
N ASP A 66 -12.43 -0.71 6.15
CA ASP A 66 -13.78 -1.21 5.91
C ASP A 66 -13.78 -2.48 5.05
N LYS A 67 -12.92 -2.55 4.02
CA LYS A 67 -12.73 -3.78 3.23
C LYS A 67 -12.05 -4.91 4.03
N LEU A 68 -11.25 -4.57 5.04
CA LEU A 68 -10.52 -5.53 5.85
C LEU A 68 -11.30 -6.03 7.07
N ARG A 69 -12.47 -5.45 7.39
CA ARG A 69 -13.30 -5.83 8.56
C ARG A 69 -13.83 -7.27 8.51
N GLU A 70 -13.91 -7.87 7.34
CA GLU A 70 -14.39 -9.23 7.19
C GLU A 70 -13.35 -10.29 7.63
N PHE A 71 -12.09 -9.88 7.79
CA PHE A 71 -11.01 -10.79 8.19
C PHE A 71 -10.72 -10.67 9.69
N ASP A 72 -10.49 -11.81 10.32
CA ASP A 72 -10.08 -11.87 11.72
C ASP A 72 -8.75 -11.15 11.93
N CYS A 73 -8.70 -10.26 12.91
CA CYS A 73 -7.52 -9.46 13.20
C CYS A 73 -7.39 -9.15 14.69
N ASP A 74 -6.24 -9.48 15.25
CA ASP A 74 -5.84 -9.05 16.59
C ASP A 74 -4.89 -7.84 16.50
N THR A 75 -4.00 -7.84 15.52
CA THR A 75 -2.97 -6.82 15.31
C THR A 75 -2.80 -6.51 13.82
N VAL A 76 -2.65 -5.23 13.50
CA VAL A 76 -2.20 -4.77 12.19
C VAL A 76 -0.67 -4.70 12.20
N ILE A 77 -0.01 -5.14 11.13
CA ILE A 77 1.43 -5.05 10.96
C ILE A 77 1.79 -4.48 9.59
N SER A 78 2.85 -3.68 9.54
CA SER A 78 3.30 -3.07 8.29
C SER A 78 4.83 -3.01 8.18
N PRO A 79 5.41 -3.01 6.97
CA PRO A 79 6.81 -2.67 6.79
C PRO A 79 7.04 -1.15 6.86
N ALA A 80 8.15 -0.74 7.45
CA ALA A 80 8.57 0.67 7.42
C ALA A 80 9.10 1.05 6.01
N LEU A 81 8.98 2.35 5.59
CA LEU A 81 8.44 3.50 6.29
C LEU A 81 6.99 3.81 5.86
N GLY A 82 6.64 3.68 4.56
CA GLY A 82 5.33 4.07 4.02
C GLY A 82 4.18 3.34 4.72
N GLY A 83 4.35 2.06 4.97
CA GLY A 83 3.36 1.24 5.63
C GLY A 83 3.05 1.64 7.07
N ILE A 84 3.94 2.37 7.77
CA ILE A 84 3.68 2.79 9.16
C ILE A 84 2.46 3.68 9.27
N ILE A 85 2.32 4.67 8.39
CA ILE A 85 1.16 5.59 8.42
C ILE A 85 -0.12 4.81 8.11
N VAL A 86 -0.08 3.96 7.08
CA VAL A 86 -1.21 3.11 6.71
C VAL A 86 -1.59 2.18 7.85
N GLY A 87 -0.61 1.52 8.46
CA GLY A 87 -0.81 0.59 9.57
C GLY A 87 -1.43 1.25 10.79
N GLN A 88 -0.95 2.45 11.15
CA GLN A 88 -1.47 3.23 12.26
C GLN A 88 -2.93 3.63 12.03
N GLU A 89 -3.27 4.15 10.86
CA GLU A 89 -4.61 4.59 10.53
C GLU A 89 -5.60 3.42 10.37
N VAL A 90 -5.19 2.33 9.72
CA VAL A 90 -6.00 1.11 9.61
C VAL A 90 -6.20 0.49 11.00
N GLY A 91 -5.15 0.36 11.81
CA GLY A 91 -5.24 -0.14 13.18
C GLY A 91 -6.21 0.69 14.02
N ARG A 92 -6.10 2.01 13.96
CA ARG A 92 -7.02 2.93 14.64
C ARG A 92 -8.47 2.72 14.18
N SER A 93 -8.70 2.60 12.87
CA SER A 93 -10.03 2.41 12.30
C SER A 93 -10.65 1.05 12.65
N LEU A 94 -9.85 0.01 12.77
CA LEU A 94 -10.27 -1.32 13.20
C LEU A 94 -10.38 -1.47 14.72
N GLY A 95 -9.86 -0.51 15.50
CA GLY A 95 -9.74 -0.61 16.96
C GLY A 95 -8.71 -1.67 17.39
N LYS A 96 -7.63 -1.82 16.62
CA LYS A 96 -6.58 -2.81 16.84
C LYS A 96 -5.23 -2.13 17.08
N ARG A 97 -4.33 -2.82 17.80
CA ARG A 97 -2.95 -2.35 17.89
C ARG A 97 -2.25 -2.42 16.55
N HIS A 98 -1.26 -1.60 16.35
CA HIS A 98 -0.39 -1.63 15.19
C HIS A 98 1.07 -1.79 15.62
N ILE A 99 1.79 -2.68 14.94
CA ILE A 99 3.24 -2.85 15.03
C ILE A 99 3.84 -2.78 13.63
N PHE A 100 5.15 -2.58 13.55
CA PHE A 100 5.82 -2.54 12.25
C PHE A 100 7.18 -3.27 12.28
N VAL A 101 7.60 -3.71 11.11
CA VAL A 101 8.95 -4.22 10.86
C VAL A 101 9.77 -3.15 10.15
N GLU A 102 11.04 -3.05 10.48
CA GLU A 102 11.95 -2.04 9.92
C GLU A 102 13.20 -2.69 9.34
N LYS A 103 13.86 -1.95 8.45
CA LYS A 103 15.04 -2.47 7.75
C LYS A 103 16.29 -2.34 8.61
N GLU A 104 16.98 -3.44 8.83
CA GLU A 104 18.30 -3.54 9.43
C GLU A 104 19.17 -4.41 8.55
N ASP A 105 20.36 -3.92 8.17
CA ASP A 105 21.30 -4.62 7.30
C ASP A 105 20.69 -5.22 6.03
N GLY A 106 19.74 -4.48 5.44
CA GLY A 106 19.11 -4.88 4.19
C GLY A 106 17.86 -5.76 4.32
N LYS A 107 17.58 -6.35 5.49
CA LYS A 107 16.43 -7.22 5.76
C LYS A 107 15.42 -6.55 6.68
N LEU A 108 14.14 -6.93 6.56
CA LEU A 108 13.14 -6.51 7.53
C LEU A 108 13.30 -7.34 8.82
N VAL A 109 13.17 -6.68 9.96
CA VAL A 109 13.26 -7.29 11.29
C VAL A 109 12.22 -6.69 12.22
N LEU A 110 11.74 -7.50 13.18
CA LEU A 110 10.87 -7.07 14.27
C LEU A 110 11.74 -6.50 15.39
N ARG A 111 11.54 -5.22 15.74
CA ARG A 111 12.34 -4.51 16.74
C ARG A 111 11.45 -3.79 17.76
N ARG A 112 12.06 -2.88 18.54
CA ARG A 112 11.39 -1.96 19.47
C ARG A 112 10.61 -2.66 20.58
N GLY A 113 10.96 -3.92 20.89
CA GLY A 113 10.24 -4.69 21.90
C GLY A 113 8.86 -5.18 21.45
N PHE A 114 8.54 -5.06 20.15
CA PHE A 114 7.31 -5.65 19.62
C PHE A 114 7.38 -7.17 19.72
N GLN A 115 6.25 -7.78 20.06
CA GLN A 115 6.11 -9.22 20.21
C GLN A 115 4.91 -9.71 19.41
N ILE A 116 5.03 -10.91 18.89
CA ILE A 116 4.01 -11.67 18.21
C ILE A 116 3.68 -12.88 19.08
N ALA A 117 2.44 -13.00 19.53
CA ALA A 117 2.01 -14.15 20.30
C ALA A 117 1.69 -15.35 19.38
N PRO A 118 1.86 -16.60 19.86
CA PRO A 118 1.43 -17.77 19.11
C PRO A 118 -0.06 -17.70 18.75
N ASN A 119 -0.38 -18.02 17.50
CA ASN A 119 -1.73 -17.95 16.92
C ASN A 119 -2.38 -16.56 16.87
N GLU A 120 -1.65 -15.49 17.18
CA GLU A 120 -2.14 -14.12 17.00
C GLU A 120 -2.42 -13.85 15.52
N LYS A 121 -3.59 -13.27 15.22
CA LYS A 121 -4.06 -13.02 13.87
C LYS A 121 -3.67 -11.63 13.40
N PHE A 122 -3.01 -11.56 12.26
CA PHE A 122 -2.48 -10.34 11.68
C PHE A 122 -3.13 -9.99 10.36
N ILE A 123 -3.39 -8.70 10.16
CA ILE A 123 -3.56 -8.10 8.83
C ILE A 123 -2.26 -7.35 8.51
N VAL A 124 -1.63 -7.71 7.39
CA VAL A 124 -0.47 -6.99 6.86
C VAL A 124 -0.96 -5.85 5.97
N VAL A 125 -0.46 -4.63 6.19
CA VAL A 125 -0.83 -3.49 5.34
C VAL A 125 0.41 -2.78 4.79
N GLU A 126 0.29 -2.22 3.59
CA GLU A 126 1.32 -1.41 2.94
C GLU A 126 0.66 -0.28 2.14
N ASP A 127 1.41 0.75 1.79
CA ASP A 127 0.91 1.81 0.93
C ASP A 127 0.81 1.36 -0.53
N VAL A 128 1.86 0.79 -1.09
CA VAL A 128 1.94 0.35 -2.50
C VAL A 128 2.61 -1.01 -2.62
N VAL A 129 1.97 -1.91 -3.34
CA VAL A 129 2.57 -3.18 -3.75
C VAL A 129 2.93 -3.13 -5.24
N THR A 130 4.17 -3.53 -5.56
CA THR A 130 4.65 -3.82 -6.91
C THR A 130 4.93 -5.32 -7.04
N ARG A 131 6.14 -5.77 -6.70
CA ARG A 131 6.50 -7.20 -6.67
C ARG A 131 6.10 -7.91 -5.36
N GLY A 132 5.69 -7.16 -4.34
CA GLY A 132 5.25 -7.70 -3.06
C GLY A 132 6.35 -8.18 -2.12
N GLY A 133 7.63 -7.98 -2.43
CA GLY A 133 8.73 -8.53 -1.62
C GLY A 133 8.70 -8.11 -0.15
N ARG A 134 8.46 -6.82 0.15
CA ARG A 134 8.38 -6.33 1.55
C ARG A 134 7.19 -6.90 2.31
N VAL A 135 6.04 -7.02 1.65
CA VAL A 135 4.85 -7.65 2.21
C VAL A 135 5.15 -9.12 2.51
N GLN A 136 5.79 -9.83 1.56
CA GLN A 136 6.18 -11.22 1.77
C GLN A 136 7.15 -11.39 2.95
N GLU A 137 8.20 -10.55 3.03
CA GLU A 137 9.12 -10.56 4.18
C GLU A 137 8.38 -10.32 5.51
N THR A 138 7.40 -9.41 5.52
CA THR A 138 6.57 -9.15 6.72
C THR A 138 5.73 -10.37 7.09
N ILE A 139 5.10 -11.03 6.12
CA ILE A 139 4.35 -12.28 6.30
C ILE A 139 5.26 -13.37 6.89
N ASP A 140 6.46 -13.52 6.34
CA ASP A 140 7.40 -14.54 6.79
C ASP A 140 7.85 -14.30 8.24
N ILE A 141 8.04 -13.03 8.65
CA ILE A 141 8.33 -12.66 10.03
C ILE A 141 7.17 -13.03 10.96
N VAL A 142 5.92 -12.72 10.58
CA VAL A 142 4.74 -13.08 11.37
C VAL A 142 4.67 -14.59 11.57
N ARG A 143 4.79 -15.36 10.48
CA ARG A 143 4.71 -16.84 10.50
C ARG A 143 5.87 -17.47 11.27
N ALA A 144 7.09 -16.95 11.11
CA ALA A 144 8.26 -17.44 11.83
C ALA A 144 8.17 -17.24 13.36
N ASN A 145 7.36 -16.28 13.82
CA ASN A 145 7.08 -16.04 15.23
C ASN A 145 5.77 -16.72 15.71
N GLY A 146 5.16 -17.59 14.90
CA GLY A 146 3.96 -18.35 15.27
C GLY A 146 2.65 -17.60 15.09
N GLY A 147 2.64 -16.43 14.47
CA GLY A 147 1.44 -15.67 14.13
C GLY A 147 0.77 -16.19 12.84
N ILE A 148 -0.47 -15.78 12.65
CA ILE A 148 -1.31 -16.15 11.49
C ILE A 148 -1.61 -14.89 10.69
N VAL A 149 -1.34 -14.89 9.39
CA VAL A 149 -1.73 -13.78 8.51
C VAL A 149 -3.10 -14.09 7.89
N SER A 150 -4.09 -13.26 8.23
CA SER A 150 -5.48 -13.40 7.80
C SER A 150 -5.73 -12.72 6.44
N ALA A 151 -5.09 -11.59 6.18
CA ALA A 151 -5.21 -10.85 4.92
C ALA A 151 -4.03 -9.89 4.72
N VAL A 152 -3.87 -9.44 3.47
CA VAL A 152 -3.01 -8.32 3.08
C VAL A 152 -3.89 -7.21 2.53
N GLY A 153 -3.69 -5.97 2.99
CA GLY A 153 -4.39 -4.79 2.51
C GLY A 153 -3.44 -3.70 2.02
N VAL A 154 -3.71 -3.11 0.86
CA VAL A 154 -2.89 -2.02 0.32
C VAL A 154 -3.74 -0.90 -0.25
N ILE A 155 -3.22 0.32 -0.24
CA ILE A 155 -3.90 1.43 -0.91
C ILE A 155 -3.82 1.24 -2.43
N VAL A 156 -2.62 0.96 -2.95
CA VAL A 156 -2.39 0.83 -4.39
C VAL A 156 -1.73 -0.50 -4.73
N ASP A 157 -2.37 -1.25 -5.62
CA ASP A 157 -1.76 -2.40 -6.28
C ASP A 157 -1.20 -1.98 -7.65
N ARG A 158 0.11 -2.08 -7.80
CA ARG A 158 0.87 -1.85 -9.05
C ARG A 158 1.58 -3.11 -9.53
N SER A 159 1.11 -4.28 -9.14
CA SER A 159 1.73 -5.55 -9.52
C SER A 159 1.53 -5.91 -11.02
N GLY A 160 0.62 -5.22 -11.68
CA GLY A 160 0.32 -5.47 -13.08
C GLY A 160 -0.45 -6.78 -13.30
N LYS A 161 -0.15 -7.47 -14.42
CA LYS A 161 -0.88 -8.69 -14.81
C LYS A 161 -0.61 -9.89 -13.91
N VAL A 162 0.55 -9.94 -13.26
CA VAL A 162 0.94 -11.06 -12.39
C VAL A 162 0.83 -10.59 -10.93
N LYS A 163 -0.26 -10.99 -10.30
CA LYS A 163 -0.51 -10.66 -8.89
C LYS A 163 0.41 -11.48 -7.97
N PRO A 164 0.97 -10.88 -6.90
CA PRO A 164 1.70 -11.65 -5.90
C PRO A 164 0.76 -12.62 -5.18
N ASN A 165 1.24 -13.83 -4.95
CA ASN A 165 0.51 -14.82 -4.15
C ASN A 165 1.09 -14.84 -2.73
N PHE A 166 0.36 -14.29 -1.77
CA PHE A 166 0.76 -14.23 -0.36
C PHE A 166 0.27 -15.43 0.47
N GLY A 167 -0.51 -16.35 -0.15
CA GLY A 167 -1.13 -17.48 0.56
C GLY A 167 -2.25 -17.04 1.51
N CYS A 168 -2.80 -15.85 1.32
CA CYS A 168 -3.96 -15.28 2.00
C CYS A 168 -4.64 -14.25 1.07
N PRO A 169 -5.88 -13.79 1.38
CA PRO A 169 -6.56 -12.74 0.64
C PRO A 169 -5.71 -11.48 0.47
N PHE A 170 -5.68 -10.92 -0.75
CA PHE A 170 -4.98 -9.69 -1.09
C PHE A 170 -5.99 -8.64 -1.58
N ILE A 171 -6.13 -7.56 -0.84
CA ILE A 171 -7.13 -6.50 -1.01
C ILE A 171 -6.43 -5.20 -1.36
N SER A 172 -6.89 -4.51 -2.40
CA SER A 172 -6.44 -3.16 -2.74
C SER A 172 -7.62 -2.20 -2.85
N LEU A 173 -7.37 -0.90 -2.65
CA LEU A 173 -8.35 0.13 -2.92
C LEU A 173 -8.40 0.47 -4.42
N VAL A 174 -7.23 0.50 -5.06
CA VAL A 174 -7.10 0.77 -6.48
C VAL A 174 -6.00 -0.09 -7.10
N GLU A 175 -6.25 -0.55 -8.32
CA GLU A 175 -5.24 -1.17 -9.17
C GLU A 175 -4.76 -0.18 -10.22
N MET A 176 -3.44 -0.01 -10.31
CA MET A 176 -2.83 0.89 -11.29
C MET A 176 -1.91 0.10 -12.22
N ASN A 177 -2.31 0.01 -13.48
CA ASN A 177 -1.46 -0.54 -14.52
C ASN A 177 -0.62 0.58 -15.14
N VAL A 178 0.57 0.80 -14.58
CA VAL A 178 1.50 1.80 -15.09
C VAL A 178 2.40 1.17 -16.14
N GLU A 179 2.29 1.65 -17.39
CA GLU A 179 3.20 1.22 -18.45
C GLU A 179 4.61 1.72 -18.19
N ASN A 180 5.58 0.82 -18.33
CA ASN A 180 6.99 1.14 -18.17
C ASN A 180 7.72 0.85 -19.49
N PHE A 181 8.63 1.74 -19.86
CA PHE A 181 9.37 1.70 -21.12
C PHE A 181 10.88 1.62 -20.86
N ALA A 182 11.60 0.88 -21.69
CA ALA A 182 13.06 0.93 -21.68
C ALA A 182 13.54 2.25 -22.32
N ALA A 183 14.70 2.74 -21.87
CA ALA A 183 15.23 4.03 -22.34
C ALA A 183 15.51 4.07 -23.86
N ASP A 184 15.80 2.91 -24.43
CA ASP A 184 16.05 2.71 -25.86
C ASP A 184 14.78 2.43 -26.69
N ASN A 185 13.61 2.33 -26.02
CA ASN A 185 12.32 2.07 -26.66
C ASN A 185 11.21 2.96 -26.08
N LEU A 186 11.44 4.26 -26.13
CA LEU A 186 10.46 5.25 -25.65
C LEU A 186 9.38 5.49 -26.71
N PRO A 187 8.11 5.56 -26.28
CA PRO A 187 7.04 6.00 -27.17
C PRO A 187 7.26 7.47 -27.58
N PRO A 188 6.79 7.86 -28.81
CA PRO A 188 7.07 9.20 -29.37
C PRO A 188 6.66 10.37 -28.48
N ASP A 189 5.58 10.23 -27.74
CA ASP A 189 5.09 11.24 -26.79
C ASP A 189 6.06 11.48 -25.65
N LEU A 190 6.66 10.43 -25.08
CA LEU A 190 7.66 10.56 -24.01
C LEU A 190 9.01 11.04 -24.53
N ALA A 191 9.40 10.65 -25.73
CA ALA A 191 10.68 11.04 -26.31
C ALA A 191 10.84 12.57 -26.48
N THR A 192 9.74 13.31 -26.56
CA THR A 192 9.74 14.77 -26.69
C THR A 192 9.72 15.54 -25.37
N ILE A 193 9.45 14.84 -24.24
CA ILE A 193 9.35 15.45 -22.92
C ILE A 193 10.64 15.20 -22.13
N PRO A 194 11.28 16.24 -21.53
CA PRO A 194 12.43 16.02 -20.66
C PRO A 194 12.09 15.07 -19.50
N ALA A 195 12.91 14.04 -19.31
CA ALA A 195 12.71 13.06 -18.25
C ALA A 195 13.09 13.62 -16.87
N ILE A 196 12.24 13.42 -15.87
CA ILE A 196 12.44 13.82 -14.47
C ILE A 196 12.66 12.55 -13.63
N LYS A 197 13.58 12.62 -12.67
CA LYS A 197 13.81 11.54 -11.68
C LYS A 197 13.34 12.01 -10.29
N PRO A 198 12.07 11.80 -9.93
CA PRO A 198 11.54 12.24 -8.65
C PRO A 198 12.11 11.42 -7.49
N GLY A 199 12.24 12.05 -6.30
CA GLY A 199 12.59 11.36 -5.06
C GLY A 199 14.03 10.84 -4.96
N SER A 200 14.94 11.30 -5.83
CA SER A 200 16.38 11.08 -5.69
C SER A 200 17.08 12.42 -5.43
N LYS A 201 17.18 12.77 -4.18
CA LYS A 201 18.23 13.62 -3.63
C LYS A 201 18.98 12.79 -2.60
#